data_6eb3bdd435c17bae33669b183c9377b1
#
_entry.id   6eb3bdd435c17bae33669b183c9377b1
#
_cell.length_a   1.000
_cell.length_b   1.000
_cell.length_c   1.000
_cell.angle_alpha   90.00
_cell.angle_beta   90.00
_cell.angle_gamma   90.00
#
_symmetry.space_group_name_H-M   'P 1'
#
loop_
_entity.id
_entity.type
_entity.pdbx_description
1 polymer ?
#
loop_
_entity_poly.entity_id
_entity_poly.type
_entity_poly.pdbx_seq_one_letter_code
_entity_poly.pdbx_strand_id
1 'polypeptide(L)'
;MERLWNANYLKAWSANFMLYFSFMVMTPLLPLYLSEVFGATKDETGMVLSGYALTALLVRPFSGFFVDSFPRKLVLLVCYGLFALLFGGYLVAGSLLSFFILRTLHGAPMGATTVANSTVAIDVLPSSRRAEGIGYYGLSNNLGTAIAPTVGMLIYQWTASYDIIFLISFITASIGFVINST
;
A
#
# COMPACT_ATOMS: atom_id res chain seq x y z
N MET A 1 9.22 -14.69 -29.83
CA MET A 1 9.69 -13.81 -28.73
C MET A 1 8.66 -13.87 -27.61
N GLU A 2 9.10 -14.23 -26.42
CA GLU A 2 8.23 -14.20 -25.23
C GLU A 2 7.81 -12.76 -24.91
N ARG A 3 6.52 -12.54 -24.68
CA ARG A 3 5.98 -11.19 -24.43
C ARG A 3 6.21 -10.81 -22.97
N LEU A 4 6.92 -9.70 -22.73
CA LEU A 4 7.11 -9.13 -21.40
C LEU A 4 5.73 -8.71 -20.80
N TRP A 5 4.96 -7.96 -21.57
CA TRP A 5 3.65 -7.47 -21.18
C TRP A 5 2.56 -8.52 -21.41
N ASN A 6 2.61 -9.60 -20.63
CA ASN A 6 1.54 -10.58 -20.56
C ASN A 6 0.46 -10.14 -19.56
N ALA A 7 -0.75 -10.75 -19.64
CA ALA A 7 -1.89 -10.36 -18.82
C ALA A 7 -1.60 -10.43 -17.30
N ASN A 8 -0.90 -11.48 -16.86
CA ASN A 8 -0.60 -11.67 -15.45
C ASN A 8 0.43 -10.63 -14.94
N TYR A 9 1.42 -10.29 -15.77
CA TYR A 9 2.36 -9.23 -15.42
C TYR A 9 1.70 -7.86 -15.36
N LEU A 10 0.79 -7.55 -16.30
CA LEU A 10 0.01 -6.31 -16.28
C LEU A 10 -0.85 -6.20 -15.01
N LYS A 11 -1.46 -7.30 -14.57
CA LYS A 11 -2.22 -7.35 -13.31
C LYS A 11 -1.31 -7.03 -12.11
N ALA A 12 -0.17 -7.73 -12.00
CA ALA A 12 0.79 -7.50 -10.90
C ALA A 12 1.34 -6.06 -10.91
N TRP A 13 1.65 -5.52 -12.10
CA TRP A 13 2.10 -4.14 -12.27
C TRP A 13 1.04 -3.10 -11.84
N SER A 14 -0.20 -3.29 -12.31
CA SER A 14 -1.31 -2.39 -11.99
C SER A 14 -1.68 -2.45 -10.51
N ALA A 15 -1.71 -3.66 -9.93
CA ALA A 15 -1.98 -3.83 -8.50
C ALA A 15 -0.89 -3.20 -7.63
N ASN A 16 0.38 -3.26 -8.06
CA ASN A 16 1.48 -2.58 -7.38
C ASN A 16 1.35 -1.05 -7.44
N PHE A 17 0.98 -0.51 -8.60
CA PHE A 17 0.67 0.90 -8.74
C PHE A 17 -0.46 1.31 -7.78
N MET A 18 -1.57 0.55 -7.72
CA MET A 18 -2.69 0.82 -6.83
C MET A 18 -2.29 0.73 -5.34
N LEU A 19 -1.42 -0.21 -4.98
CA LEU A 19 -0.88 -0.36 -3.63
C LEU A 19 -0.17 0.93 -3.18
N TYR A 20 0.78 1.40 -3.96
CA TYR A 20 1.54 2.61 -3.63
C TYR A 20 0.72 3.89 -3.75
N PHE A 21 -0.16 3.97 -4.74
CA PHE A 21 -1.07 5.09 -4.90
C PHE A 21 -2.00 5.24 -3.70
N SER A 22 -2.68 4.17 -3.29
CA SER A 22 -3.61 4.18 -2.15
C SER A 22 -2.95 4.61 -0.84
N PHE A 23 -1.70 4.20 -0.65
CA PHE A 23 -0.92 4.57 0.52
C PHE A 23 -0.44 6.03 0.47
N MET A 24 0.08 6.46 -0.68
CA MET A 24 0.70 7.78 -0.84
C MET A 24 -0.30 8.92 -0.97
N VAL A 25 -1.54 8.65 -1.40
CA VAL A 25 -2.57 9.69 -1.55
C VAL A 25 -2.93 10.37 -0.22
N MET A 26 -2.89 9.63 0.89
CA MET A 26 -3.18 10.18 2.22
C MET A 26 -1.92 10.58 3.01
N THR A 27 -0.75 10.03 2.68
CA THR A 27 0.47 10.17 3.49
C THR A 27 0.84 11.63 3.78
N PRO A 28 0.85 12.58 2.81
CA PRO A 28 1.20 13.97 3.07
C PRO A 28 0.18 14.71 3.95
N LEU A 29 -1.06 14.23 3.99
CA LEU A 29 -2.15 14.84 4.77
C LEU A 29 -2.21 14.34 6.21
N LEU A 30 -1.55 13.22 6.53
CA LEU A 30 -1.62 12.64 7.87
C LEU A 30 -1.12 13.57 9.00
N PRO A 31 0.00 14.29 8.87
CA PRO A 31 0.41 15.21 9.93
C PRO A 31 -0.63 16.30 10.19
N LEU A 32 -1.25 16.82 9.13
CA LEU A 32 -2.31 17.82 9.22
C LEU A 32 -3.56 17.23 9.89
N TYR A 33 -4.01 16.08 9.44
CA TYR A 33 -5.13 15.34 10.02
C TYR A 33 -4.95 15.08 11.52
N LEU A 34 -3.79 14.56 11.93
CA LEU A 34 -3.52 14.24 13.32
C LEU A 34 -3.52 15.51 14.21
N SER A 35 -2.98 16.61 13.70
CA SER A 35 -2.96 17.88 14.41
C SER A 35 -4.35 18.51 14.48
N GLU A 36 -5.10 18.57 13.39
CA GLU A 36 -6.40 19.25 13.34
C GLU A 36 -7.52 18.46 14.03
N VAL A 37 -7.56 17.14 13.86
CA VAL A 37 -8.66 16.30 14.35
C VAL A 37 -8.41 15.83 15.78
N PHE A 38 -7.16 15.45 16.11
CA PHE A 38 -6.83 14.92 17.44
C PHE A 38 -6.00 15.87 18.30
N GLY A 39 -5.60 17.02 17.79
CA GLY A 39 -4.73 17.95 18.52
C GLY A 39 -3.34 17.39 18.79
N ALA A 40 -2.88 16.41 17.97
CA ALA A 40 -1.61 15.73 18.17
C ALA A 40 -0.43 16.68 18.09
N THR A 41 0.51 16.52 19.01
CA THR A 41 1.80 17.19 18.99
C THR A 41 2.69 16.67 17.86
N LYS A 42 3.80 17.36 17.56
CA LYS A 42 4.77 16.91 16.57
C LYS A 42 5.40 15.56 16.94
N ASP A 43 5.64 15.34 18.23
CA ASP A 43 6.22 14.08 18.73
C ASP A 43 5.22 12.91 18.59
N GLU A 44 3.96 13.12 18.94
CA GLU A 44 2.89 12.13 18.76
C GLU A 44 2.68 11.81 17.29
N THR A 45 2.67 12.82 16.42
CA THR A 45 2.62 12.63 14.96
C THR A 45 3.81 11.80 14.47
N GLY A 46 5.01 12.12 14.93
CA GLY A 46 6.22 11.35 14.63
C GLY A 46 6.12 9.89 15.07
N MET A 47 5.56 9.62 16.28
CA MET A 47 5.34 8.26 16.77
C MET A 47 4.33 7.49 15.89
N VAL A 48 3.23 8.11 15.50
CA VAL A 48 2.23 7.48 14.62
C VAL A 48 2.84 7.09 13.27
N LEU A 49 3.61 7.98 12.67
CA LEU A 49 4.23 7.73 11.36
C LEU A 49 5.37 6.70 11.45
N SER A 50 6.19 6.76 12.49
CA SER A 50 7.30 5.80 12.69
C SER A 50 6.81 4.40 13.07
N GLY A 51 5.73 4.28 13.82
CA GLY A 51 5.12 2.99 14.17
C GLY A 51 4.75 2.17 12.94
N TYR A 52 4.17 2.81 11.93
CA TYR A 52 3.90 2.18 10.64
C TYR A 52 5.19 1.71 9.93
N ALA A 53 6.18 2.60 9.82
CA ALA A 53 7.42 2.30 9.12
C ALA A 53 8.19 1.15 9.79
N LEU A 54 8.20 1.15 11.13
CA LEU A 54 8.85 0.11 11.92
C LEU A 54 8.21 -1.26 11.70
N THR A 55 6.88 -1.35 11.78
CA THR A 55 6.15 -2.61 11.56
C THR A 55 6.31 -3.11 10.13
N ALA A 56 6.23 -2.21 9.14
CA ALA A 56 6.45 -2.57 7.74
C ALA A 56 7.87 -3.15 7.51
N LEU A 57 8.87 -2.58 8.17
CA LEU A 57 10.26 -3.05 8.07
C LEU A 57 10.44 -4.41 8.77
N LEU A 58 9.93 -4.54 9.99
CA LEU A 58 10.09 -5.75 10.80
C LEU A 58 9.41 -6.98 10.20
N VAL A 59 8.30 -6.80 9.47
CA VAL A 59 7.55 -7.91 8.87
C VAL A 59 8.20 -8.43 7.58
N ARG A 60 9.01 -7.65 6.88
CA ARG A 60 9.61 -8.04 5.59
C ARG A 60 10.40 -9.37 5.62
N PRO A 61 11.29 -9.62 6.59
CA PRO A 61 12.02 -10.90 6.66
C PRO A 61 11.08 -12.11 6.82
N PHE A 62 10.05 -11.95 7.66
CA PHE A 62 9.05 -13.01 7.87
C PHE A 62 8.16 -13.22 6.63
N SER A 63 7.88 -12.16 5.89
CA SER A 63 7.08 -12.23 4.66
C SER A 63 7.76 -13.09 3.59
N GLY A 64 9.09 -13.03 3.47
CA GLY A 64 9.85 -13.92 2.61
C GLY A 64 9.62 -15.39 2.97
N PHE A 65 9.74 -15.73 4.27
CA PHE A 65 9.47 -17.09 4.75
C PHE A 65 8.04 -17.56 4.42
N PHE A 66 7.02 -16.72 4.62
CA PHE A 66 5.63 -17.07 4.29
C PHE A 66 5.42 -17.29 2.80
N VAL A 67 5.99 -16.42 1.96
CA VAL A 67 5.90 -16.51 0.49
C VAL A 67 6.59 -17.77 -0.05
N ASP A 68 7.64 -18.25 0.62
CA ASP A 68 8.35 -19.48 0.24
C ASP A 68 7.67 -20.74 0.81
N SER A 69 6.97 -20.63 1.94
CA SER A 69 6.33 -21.77 2.62
C SER A 69 4.89 -22.04 2.22
N PHE A 70 4.19 -21.05 1.70
CA PHE A 70 2.77 -21.13 1.33
C PHE A 70 2.55 -20.73 -0.14
N PRO A 71 1.38 -21.08 -0.75
CA PRO A 71 1.05 -20.63 -2.09
C PRO A 71 1.13 -19.11 -2.21
N ARG A 72 2.05 -18.62 -3.02
CA ARG A 72 2.41 -17.19 -3.15
C ARG A 72 1.20 -16.29 -3.40
N LYS A 73 0.28 -16.74 -4.28
CA LYS A 73 -0.96 -16.01 -4.57
C LYS A 73 -1.86 -15.90 -3.32
N LEU A 74 -1.94 -16.94 -2.51
CA LEU A 74 -2.74 -16.90 -1.27
C LEU A 74 -2.15 -15.90 -0.27
N VAL A 75 -0.84 -15.95 -0.05
CA VAL A 75 -0.14 -14.98 0.82
C VAL A 75 -0.38 -13.56 0.35
N LEU A 76 -0.23 -13.31 -0.97
CA LEU A 76 -0.48 -12.00 -1.57
C LEU A 76 -1.91 -11.53 -1.31
N LEU A 77 -2.92 -12.37 -1.56
CA LEU A 77 -4.31 -11.99 -1.39
C LEU A 77 -4.67 -11.71 0.07
N VAL A 78 -4.18 -12.53 1.01
CA VAL A 78 -4.41 -12.30 2.44
C VAL A 78 -3.78 -10.97 2.87
N CYS A 79 -2.51 -10.75 2.54
CA CYS A 79 -1.80 -9.53 2.93
C CYS A 79 -2.40 -8.28 2.28
N TYR A 80 -2.72 -8.35 0.99
CA TYR A 80 -3.31 -7.22 0.27
C TYR A 80 -4.74 -6.93 0.75
N GLY A 81 -5.52 -7.98 1.04
CA GLY A 81 -6.87 -7.83 1.60
C GLY A 81 -6.85 -7.16 2.98
N LEU A 82 -5.93 -7.57 3.87
CA LEU A 82 -5.73 -6.93 5.16
C LEU A 82 -5.26 -5.47 4.99
N PHE A 83 -4.35 -5.21 4.05
CA PHE A 83 -3.91 -3.85 3.73
C PHE A 83 -5.09 -2.97 3.29
N ALA A 84 -5.93 -3.43 2.38
CA ALA A 84 -7.10 -2.69 1.92
C ALA A 84 -8.11 -2.48 3.06
N LEU A 85 -8.40 -3.52 3.86
CA LEU A 85 -9.37 -3.46 4.95
C LEU A 85 -9.02 -2.42 6.01
N LEU A 86 -7.74 -2.28 6.35
CA LEU A 86 -7.27 -1.35 7.38
C LEU A 86 -7.47 0.13 7.00
N PHE A 87 -7.59 0.47 5.72
CA PHE A 87 -8.01 1.81 5.32
C PHE A 87 -9.43 2.14 5.80
N GLY A 88 -10.34 1.15 5.78
CA GLY A 88 -11.68 1.31 6.35
C GLY A 88 -11.65 1.60 7.85
N GLY A 89 -10.65 1.10 8.57
CA GLY A 89 -10.45 1.39 9.99
C GLY A 89 -10.20 2.86 10.29
N TYR A 90 -9.55 3.60 9.39
CA TYR A 90 -9.30 5.04 9.60
C TYR A 90 -10.58 5.88 9.62
N LEU A 91 -11.63 5.46 8.91
CA LEU A 91 -12.93 6.14 8.89
C LEU A 91 -13.68 6.05 10.23
N VAL A 92 -13.32 5.07 11.07
CA VAL A 92 -13.97 4.84 12.38
C VAL A 92 -13.04 5.08 13.57
N ALA A 93 -11.82 5.52 13.33
CA ALA A 93 -10.85 5.83 14.38
C ALA A 93 -11.27 7.10 15.15
N GLY A 94 -11.88 6.93 16.32
CA GLY A 94 -12.42 8.03 17.14
C GLY A 94 -11.41 8.66 18.11
N SER A 95 -10.15 8.22 18.14
CA SER A 95 -9.11 8.76 19.03
C SER A 95 -7.72 8.62 18.43
N LEU A 96 -6.79 9.45 18.91
CA LEU A 96 -5.38 9.37 18.52
C LEU A 96 -4.78 7.98 18.78
N LEU A 97 -5.12 7.38 19.95
CA LEU A 97 -4.64 6.05 20.29
C LEU A 97 -5.16 4.97 19.33
N SER A 98 -6.46 4.98 19.01
CA SER A 98 -7.03 4.03 18.05
C SER A 98 -6.42 4.20 16.66
N PHE A 99 -6.19 5.43 16.23
CA PHE A 99 -5.51 5.72 14.98
C PHE A 99 -4.05 5.24 14.97
N PHE A 100 -3.31 5.46 16.07
CA PHE A 100 -1.94 4.98 16.23
C PHE A 100 -1.85 3.45 16.13
N ILE A 101 -2.75 2.73 16.82
CA ILE A 101 -2.80 1.27 16.79
C ILE A 101 -3.09 0.79 15.36
N LEU A 102 -4.13 1.34 14.71
CA LEU A 102 -4.48 0.99 13.33
C LEU A 102 -3.33 1.28 12.37
N ARG A 103 -2.67 2.42 12.52
CA ARG A 103 -1.56 2.82 11.66
C ARG A 103 -0.35 1.89 11.83
N THR A 104 -0.02 1.55 13.06
CA THR A 104 1.07 0.62 13.38
C THR A 104 0.77 -0.78 12.82
N LEU A 105 -0.45 -1.29 13.03
CA LEU A 105 -0.87 -2.57 12.46
C LEU A 105 -0.87 -2.57 10.93
N HIS A 106 -1.23 -1.45 10.29
CA HIS A 106 -1.27 -1.32 8.84
C HIS A 106 0.11 -1.46 8.17
N GLY A 107 1.19 -1.16 8.89
CA GLY A 107 2.55 -1.38 8.39
C GLY A 107 2.86 -2.84 8.07
N ALA A 108 2.33 -3.77 8.86
CA ALA A 108 2.58 -5.20 8.68
C ALA A 108 2.07 -5.73 7.33
N PRO A 109 0.78 -5.59 6.96
CA PRO A 109 0.30 -6.04 5.66
C PRO A 109 0.91 -5.26 4.50
N MET A 110 1.27 -3.98 4.67
CA MET A 110 2.01 -3.25 3.62
C MET A 110 3.36 -3.88 3.36
N GLY A 111 4.16 -4.12 4.41
CA GLY A 111 5.47 -4.77 4.28
C GLY A 111 5.38 -6.14 3.63
N ALA A 112 4.42 -6.97 4.07
CA ALA A 112 4.18 -8.29 3.53
C ALA A 112 3.70 -8.27 2.08
N THR A 113 2.76 -7.39 1.74
CA THR A 113 2.22 -7.25 0.38
C THR A 113 3.30 -6.83 -0.62
N THR A 114 4.21 -5.93 -0.25
CA THR A 114 5.30 -5.52 -1.14
C THR A 114 6.22 -6.69 -1.52
N VAL A 115 6.53 -7.58 -0.56
CA VAL A 115 7.32 -8.79 -0.80
C VAL A 115 6.53 -9.79 -1.66
N ALA A 116 5.31 -10.12 -1.28
CA ALA A 116 4.49 -11.10 -1.99
C ALA A 116 4.18 -10.67 -3.43
N ASN A 117 3.82 -9.40 -3.64
CA ASN A 117 3.48 -8.89 -4.97
C ASN A 117 4.69 -8.86 -5.92
N SER A 118 5.87 -8.46 -5.42
CA SER A 118 7.11 -8.50 -6.21
C SER A 118 7.50 -9.92 -6.58
N THR A 119 7.33 -10.89 -5.67
CA THR A 119 7.62 -12.29 -5.95
C THR A 119 6.68 -12.84 -7.03
N VAL A 120 5.36 -12.60 -6.91
CA VAL A 120 4.39 -13.02 -7.93
C VAL A 120 4.67 -12.33 -9.28
N ALA A 121 5.05 -11.05 -9.28
CA ALA A 121 5.43 -10.35 -10.51
C ALA A 121 6.66 -11.01 -11.21
N ILE A 122 7.65 -11.43 -10.44
CA ILE A 122 8.84 -12.11 -10.96
C ILE A 122 8.50 -13.50 -11.55
N ASP A 123 7.59 -14.22 -10.89
CA ASP A 123 7.19 -15.57 -11.34
C ASP A 123 6.51 -15.58 -12.72
N VAL A 124 5.76 -14.51 -13.03
CA VAL A 124 5.04 -14.39 -14.30
C VAL A 124 5.89 -13.78 -15.44
N LEU A 125 7.15 -13.39 -15.15
CA LEU A 125 8.08 -12.85 -16.11
C LEU A 125 8.84 -13.96 -16.86
N PRO A 126 9.01 -13.84 -18.19
CA PRO A 126 9.90 -14.71 -18.93
C PRO A 126 11.32 -14.62 -18.39
N SER A 127 12.00 -15.76 -18.27
CA SER A 127 13.38 -15.85 -17.74
C SER A 127 14.35 -14.97 -18.52
N SER A 128 14.19 -14.92 -19.85
CA SER A 128 15.00 -14.13 -20.79
C SER A 128 14.86 -12.61 -20.62
N ARG A 129 13.75 -12.14 -20.02
CA ARG A 129 13.44 -10.70 -19.88
C ARG A 129 13.18 -10.28 -18.43
N ARG A 130 13.59 -11.09 -17.47
CA ARG A 130 13.30 -10.88 -16.05
C ARG A 130 13.88 -9.57 -15.51
N ALA A 131 15.13 -9.24 -15.86
CA ALA A 131 15.77 -8.00 -15.43
C ALA A 131 15.03 -6.75 -15.94
N GLU A 132 14.62 -6.76 -17.20
CA GLU A 132 13.83 -5.69 -17.82
C GLU A 132 12.46 -5.55 -17.13
N GLY A 133 11.78 -6.68 -16.88
CA GLY A 133 10.49 -6.68 -16.19
C GLY A 133 10.56 -6.15 -14.76
N ILE A 134 11.60 -6.49 -14.00
CA ILE A 134 11.81 -5.93 -12.65
C ILE A 134 11.98 -4.41 -12.71
N GLY A 135 12.69 -3.89 -13.71
CA GLY A 135 12.82 -2.44 -13.91
C GLY A 135 11.48 -1.75 -14.16
N TYR A 136 10.64 -2.29 -15.04
CA TYR A 136 9.29 -1.75 -15.27
C TYR A 136 8.37 -1.92 -14.06
N TYR A 137 8.51 -3.01 -13.28
CA TYR A 137 7.77 -3.19 -12.04
C TYR A 137 8.10 -2.08 -11.02
N GLY A 138 9.39 -1.74 -10.87
CA GLY A 138 9.82 -0.61 -10.04
C GLY A 138 9.23 0.74 -10.50
N LEU A 139 8.96 0.89 -11.81
CA LEU A 139 8.34 2.08 -12.35
C LEU A 139 6.89 2.27 -11.86
N SER A 140 6.12 1.18 -11.68
CA SER A 140 4.77 1.25 -11.12
C SER A 140 4.74 1.83 -9.72
N ASN A 141 5.69 1.43 -8.88
CA ASN A 141 5.90 1.99 -7.54
C ASN A 141 6.22 3.49 -7.60
N ASN A 142 7.21 3.86 -8.42
CA ASN A 142 7.64 5.25 -8.54
C ASN A 142 6.52 6.16 -9.06
N LEU A 143 5.73 5.70 -10.03
CA LEU A 143 4.58 6.44 -10.55
C LEU A 143 3.51 6.64 -9.47
N GLY A 144 3.15 5.57 -8.74
CA GLY A 144 2.21 5.67 -7.62
C GLY A 144 2.67 6.67 -6.56
N THR A 145 3.93 6.58 -6.16
CA THR A 145 4.54 7.47 -5.16
C THR A 145 4.63 8.92 -5.63
N ALA A 146 4.91 9.16 -6.91
CA ALA A 146 5.07 10.51 -7.46
C ALA A 146 3.72 11.24 -7.68
N ILE A 147 2.70 10.51 -8.14
CA ILE A 147 1.41 11.12 -8.55
C ILE A 147 0.47 11.26 -7.35
N ALA A 148 0.38 10.24 -6.50
CA ALA A 148 -0.63 10.17 -5.45
C ALA A 148 -0.61 11.34 -4.45
N PRO A 149 0.54 11.86 -3.96
CA PRO A 149 0.56 13.00 -3.06
C PRO A 149 -0.11 14.26 -3.65
N THR A 150 0.17 14.55 -4.91
CA THR A 150 -0.43 15.69 -5.61
C THR A 150 -1.93 15.51 -5.76
N VAL A 151 -2.38 14.32 -6.15
CA VAL A 151 -3.81 14.01 -6.27
C VAL A 151 -4.50 14.13 -4.92
N GLY A 152 -3.91 13.60 -3.85
CA GLY A 152 -4.46 13.70 -2.50
C GLY A 152 -4.62 15.15 -2.02
N MET A 153 -3.59 15.95 -2.21
CA MET A 153 -3.62 17.38 -1.85
C MET A 153 -4.67 18.17 -2.65
N LEU A 154 -4.78 17.93 -3.95
CA LEU A 154 -5.79 18.58 -4.79
C LEU A 154 -7.21 18.21 -4.37
N ILE A 155 -7.48 16.92 -4.11
CA ILE A 155 -8.78 16.48 -3.65
C ILE A 155 -9.11 17.10 -2.29
N TYR A 156 -8.15 17.15 -1.37
CA TYR A 156 -8.35 17.80 -0.07
C TYR A 156 -8.64 19.30 -0.21
N GLN A 157 -7.94 20.01 -1.09
CA GLN A 157 -8.22 21.43 -1.36
C GLN A 157 -9.65 21.68 -1.87
N TRP A 158 -10.22 20.74 -2.63
CA TRP A 158 -11.58 20.90 -3.17
C TRP A 158 -12.67 20.46 -2.19
N THR A 159 -12.39 19.46 -1.36
CA THR A 159 -13.42 18.82 -0.52
C THR A 159 -13.33 19.20 0.95
N ALA A 160 -12.15 19.64 1.40
CA ALA A 160 -11.80 19.88 2.81
C ALA A 160 -12.17 18.68 3.72
N SER A 161 -12.13 17.45 3.20
CA SER A 161 -12.57 16.25 3.91
C SER A 161 -11.48 15.18 3.91
N TYR A 162 -11.03 14.80 5.09
CA TYR A 162 -10.11 13.66 5.29
C TYR A 162 -10.78 12.32 5.02
N ASP A 163 -12.09 12.20 5.32
CA ASP A 163 -12.83 10.95 5.08
C ASP A 163 -12.86 10.58 3.60
N ILE A 164 -12.97 11.58 2.72
CA ILE A 164 -12.89 11.37 1.26
C ILE A 164 -11.52 10.82 0.87
N ILE A 165 -10.45 11.33 1.48
CA ILE A 165 -9.09 10.83 1.21
C ILE A 165 -8.92 9.37 1.68
N PHE A 166 -9.40 9.05 2.89
CA PHE A 166 -9.37 7.67 3.39
C PHE A 166 -10.24 6.72 2.55
N LEU A 167 -11.41 7.20 2.10
CA LEU A 167 -12.29 6.43 1.21
C LEU A 167 -11.64 6.17 -0.15
N ILE A 168 -10.98 7.15 -0.74
CA ILE A 168 -10.23 6.98 -2.00
C ILE A 168 -9.09 5.98 -1.81
N SER A 169 -8.35 6.06 -0.70
CA SER A 169 -7.32 5.08 -0.35
C SER A 169 -7.90 3.66 -0.26
N PHE A 170 -9.03 3.51 0.43
CA PHE A 170 -9.74 2.23 0.57
C PHE A 170 -10.21 1.67 -0.77
N ILE A 171 -10.87 2.50 -1.60
CA ILE A 171 -11.38 2.08 -2.91
C ILE A 171 -10.21 1.68 -3.82
N THR A 172 -9.16 2.49 -3.88
CA THR A 172 -7.99 2.22 -4.74
C THR A 172 -7.26 0.95 -4.32
N ALA A 173 -7.07 0.73 -3.01
CA ALA A 173 -6.51 -0.51 -2.49
C ALA A 173 -7.40 -1.72 -2.80
N SER A 174 -8.72 -1.57 -2.68
CA SER A 174 -9.69 -2.63 -3.01
C SER A 174 -9.67 -2.99 -4.49
N ILE A 175 -9.52 -2.01 -5.39
CA ILE A 175 -9.33 -2.25 -6.83
C ILE A 175 -8.04 -3.06 -7.07
N GLY A 176 -6.93 -2.69 -6.43
CA GLY A 176 -5.68 -3.44 -6.53
C GLY A 176 -5.80 -4.88 -6.02
N PHE A 177 -6.54 -5.09 -4.93
CA PHE A 177 -6.85 -6.43 -4.42
C PHE A 177 -7.65 -7.26 -5.44
N VAL A 178 -8.70 -6.69 -6.02
CA VAL A 178 -9.52 -7.36 -7.05
C VAL A 178 -8.69 -7.72 -8.28
N ILE A 179 -7.84 -6.81 -8.76
CA ILE A 179 -6.93 -7.08 -9.88
C ILE A 179 -6.03 -8.28 -9.58
N ASN A 180 -5.49 -8.38 -8.37
CA ASN A 180 -4.65 -9.52 -7.98
C ASN A 180 -5.45 -10.81 -7.77
N SER A 181 -6.75 -10.75 -7.50
CA SER A 181 -7.59 -11.93 -7.28
C SER A 181 -7.93 -12.65 -8.58
N THR A 182 -7.94 -11.95 -9.70
CA THR A 182 -8.23 -12.47 -11.06
C THR A 182 -6.98 -13.02 -11.74
#